data_84142d6dbd22353d99cfdc0c20b2bf3f
#
_entry.id   84142d6dbd22353d99cfdc0c20b2bf3f
#
_cell.length_a   1.000
_cell.length_b   1.000
_cell.length_c   1.000
_cell.angle_alpha   90.00
_cell.angle_beta   90.00
_cell.angle_gamma   90.00
#
_symmetry.space_group_name_H-M   'P 1'
#
loop_
_entity.id
_entity.type
_entity.pdbx_description
1 polymer ?
#
loop_
_entity_poly.entity_id
_entity_poly.type
_entity_poly.pdbx_seq_one_letter_code
_entity_poly.pdbx_strand_id
1 'polypeptide(L)'
;LAMCIEPGNKAETGTLKPMEQILKDKFGLSKLVVCTDGGLSSYENRKNDSVGDRSFVTVQSLKKLKGYLQEWALDCKGWRTAGSDKEYDISTLDSKEHCETLFYKERWDPTKMSTGETLEQRIIVTFSFKYKAYLSYVRERQVSRAVALLQKGQGVTSRRKSPNDAKRFIKAEHCTADGELAQIESYSLNQEMIDQEARFDGFYALCTDLWDPAPDIIRLNGGRWIIENGFRIMKTDFDARPVYVRRDDRIKAHFLTCFLALLIYKYLEKKVNRGGRHFTTEEIVGTLRSMDFLGIAGEGYVPAYTRTDLTNHLHGSAGFRTDTQIVTRQKMRGIIAQTKKREKDDDGSDKH
;
A
#
# COMPACT_ATOMS: atom_id res chain seq x y z
N LEU A 1 6.25 4.90 16.87
CA LEU A 1 5.28 5.27 15.85
C LEU A 1 4.95 6.74 15.95
N ALA A 2 4.98 7.43 14.83
CA ALA A 2 4.69 8.86 14.75
C ALA A 2 3.74 9.12 13.58
N MET A 3 2.97 10.20 13.67
CA MET A 3 2.05 10.65 12.63
C MET A 3 2.27 12.15 12.40
N CYS A 4 2.31 12.55 11.14
CA CYS A 4 2.30 13.94 10.71
C CYS A 4 0.99 14.25 9.95
N ILE A 5 0.43 15.43 10.18
CA ILE A 5 -0.79 15.90 9.50
C ILE A 5 -0.42 17.19 8.79
N GLU A 6 -0.54 17.17 7.47
CA GLU A 6 -0.16 18.29 6.61
C GLU A 6 -1.35 18.72 5.75
N PRO A 7 -1.40 19.98 5.33
CA PRO A 7 -2.42 20.47 4.38
C PRO A 7 -2.41 19.65 3.09
N GLY A 8 -3.58 19.32 2.55
CA GLY A 8 -3.71 18.47 1.36
C GLY A 8 -3.18 19.09 0.05
N ASN A 9 -2.84 20.37 0.04
CA ASN A 9 -2.21 21.09 -1.09
C ASN A 9 -0.68 21.18 -0.95
N LYS A 10 -0.08 20.70 0.14
CA LYS A 10 1.37 20.69 0.34
C LYS A 10 1.99 19.52 -0.43
N ALA A 11 3.10 19.76 -1.11
CA ALA A 11 3.85 18.70 -1.78
C ALA A 11 4.41 17.70 -0.75
N GLU A 12 4.16 16.42 -0.97
CA GLU A 12 4.57 15.34 -0.03
C GLU A 12 6.08 15.26 0.15
N THR A 13 6.87 15.56 -0.89
CA THR A 13 8.34 15.51 -0.85
C THR A 13 8.97 16.35 0.26
N GLY A 14 8.35 17.47 0.62
CA GLY A 14 8.85 18.35 1.68
C GLY A 14 8.48 17.90 3.10
N THR A 15 7.68 16.85 3.28
CA THR A 15 7.22 16.38 4.59
C THR A 15 8.13 15.31 5.20
N LEU A 16 8.97 14.68 4.39
CA LEU A 16 9.82 13.56 4.79
C LEU A 16 10.86 13.96 5.85
N LYS A 17 11.69 14.95 5.55
CA LYS A 17 12.78 15.42 6.44
C LYS A 17 12.30 15.84 7.84
N PRO A 18 11.22 16.62 8.01
CA PRO A 18 10.69 16.94 9.34
C PRO A 18 10.22 15.71 10.11
N MET A 19 9.64 14.72 9.43
CA MET A 19 9.21 13.47 10.06
C MET A 19 10.40 12.64 10.55
N GLU A 20 11.44 12.51 9.75
CA GLU A 20 12.68 11.82 10.14
C GLU A 20 13.33 12.46 11.37
N GLN A 21 13.36 13.80 11.41
CA GLN A 21 13.92 14.51 12.56
C GLN A 21 13.13 14.22 13.84
N ILE A 22 11.79 14.21 13.75
CA ILE A 22 10.92 13.83 14.88
C ILE A 22 11.21 12.40 15.35
N LEU A 23 11.42 11.46 14.42
CA LEU A 23 11.73 10.07 14.75
C LEU A 23 13.10 9.95 15.45
N LYS A 24 14.12 10.64 14.94
CA LYS A 24 15.44 10.66 15.56
C LYS A 24 15.41 11.24 16.98
N ASP A 25 14.78 12.40 17.14
CA ASP A 25 14.75 13.13 18.41
C ASP A 25 13.95 12.38 19.49
N LYS A 26 12.84 11.74 19.10
CA LYS A 26 11.96 11.06 20.06
C LYS A 26 12.38 9.64 20.39
N PHE A 27 13.00 8.93 19.43
CA PHE A 27 13.31 7.50 19.59
C PHE A 27 14.80 7.20 19.68
N GLY A 28 15.67 8.23 19.60
CA GLY A 28 17.10 8.06 19.71
C GLY A 28 17.71 7.15 18.64
N LEU A 29 17.14 7.13 17.43
CA LEU A 29 17.58 6.24 16.36
C LEU A 29 18.93 6.65 15.83
N SER A 30 19.92 5.77 15.92
CA SER A 30 21.28 5.99 15.39
C SER A 30 21.37 5.68 13.89
N LYS A 31 20.66 4.63 13.43
CA LYS A 31 20.59 4.24 12.00
C LYS A 31 19.15 4.26 11.53
N LEU A 32 18.92 4.74 10.30
CA LEU A 32 17.60 4.85 9.73
C LEU A 32 17.63 4.41 8.26
N VAL A 33 16.86 3.38 7.92
CA VAL A 33 16.54 3.03 6.53
C VAL A 33 15.20 3.63 6.19
N VAL A 34 15.20 4.63 5.30
CA VAL A 34 14.00 5.34 4.87
C VAL A 34 13.36 4.61 3.71
N CYS A 35 12.21 3.99 3.94
CA CYS A 35 11.48 3.27 2.91
C CYS A 35 10.28 4.08 2.42
N THR A 36 10.34 4.59 1.18
CA THR A 36 9.33 5.50 0.63
C THR A 36 8.66 4.97 -0.64
N ASP A 37 7.52 5.58 -0.97
CA ASP A 37 6.90 5.39 -2.27
C ASP A 37 7.51 6.31 -3.35
N GLY A 38 7.02 6.17 -4.60
CA GLY A 38 7.50 6.96 -5.73
C GLY A 38 7.18 8.45 -5.64
N GLY A 39 6.22 8.86 -4.80
CA GLY A 39 5.87 10.26 -4.56
C GLY A 39 6.94 11.00 -3.75
N LEU A 40 7.61 10.30 -2.84
CA LEU A 40 8.66 10.84 -1.98
C LEU A 40 10.08 10.63 -2.53
N SER A 41 10.23 10.02 -3.70
CA SER A 41 11.50 9.56 -4.28
C SER A 41 12.26 10.64 -5.08
N SER A 42 12.19 11.92 -4.68
CA SER A 42 12.99 12.96 -5.33
C SER A 42 14.50 12.72 -5.14
N TYR A 43 15.31 13.19 -6.09
CA TYR A 43 16.79 13.09 -5.95
C TYR A 43 17.29 13.77 -4.69
N GLU A 44 16.70 14.88 -4.30
CA GLU A 44 17.05 15.61 -3.09
C GLU A 44 16.76 14.79 -1.82
N ASN A 45 15.62 14.11 -1.75
CA ASN A 45 15.30 13.22 -0.64
C ASN A 45 16.28 12.05 -0.58
N ARG A 46 16.50 11.35 -1.72
CA ARG A 46 17.47 10.23 -1.78
C ARG A 46 18.86 10.66 -1.34
N LYS A 47 19.32 11.84 -1.76
CA LYS A 47 20.62 12.38 -1.33
C LYS A 47 20.65 12.66 0.16
N ASN A 48 19.59 13.26 0.71
CA ASN A 48 19.49 13.49 2.14
C ASN A 48 19.54 12.16 2.93
N ASP A 49 18.85 11.14 2.40
CA ASP A 49 18.70 9.83 3.05
C ASP A 49 19.90 8.89 2.79
N SER A 50 20.88 9.31 1.98
CA SER A 50 22.15 8.59 1.73
C SER A 50 23.34 9.16 2.51
N VAL A 51 23.12 10.10 3.42
CA VAL A 51 24.20 10.79 4.17
C VAL A 51 24.17 10.41 5.64
N GLY A 52 25.36 10.18 6.22
CA GLY A 52 25.52 9.79 7.63
C GLY A 52 25.01 8.37 7.89
N ASP A 53 24.29 8.21 8.99
CA ASP A 53 23.73 6.91 9.39
C ASP A 53 22.36 6.63 8.74
N ARG A 54 22.15 7.11 7.52
CA ARG A 54 20.91 6.92 6.76
C ARG A 54 21.18 6.13 5.51
N SER A 55 20.14 5.37 5.10
CA SER A 55 20.05 4.73 3.80
C SER A 55 18.61 4.78 3.33
N PHE A 56 18.37 4.59 2.05
CA PHE A 56 17.04 4.64 1.50
C PHE A 56 16.67 3.40 0.68
N VAL A 57 15.38 3.10 0.65
CA VAL A 57 14.75 2.19 -0.31
C VAL A 57 13.52 2.89 -0.84
N THR A 58 13.44 3.13 -2.14
CA THR A 58 12.32 3.84 -2.73
C THR A 58 11.83 3.19 -4.02
N VAL A 59 10.54 3.37 -4.31
CA VAL A 59 9.97 2.90 -5.58
C VAL A 59 10.50 3.75 -6.73
N GLN A 60 11.01 3.08 -7.76
CA GLN A 60 11.50 3.72 -8.98
C GLN A 60 10.53 3.49 -10.13
N SER A 61 10.02 4.57 -10.72
CA SER A 61 9.23 4.44 -11.93
C SER A 61 10.08 3.99 -13.12
N LEU A 62 9.79 2.84 -13.70
CA LEU A 62 10.47 2.33 -14.90
C LEU A 62 10.33 3.28 -16.09
N LYS A 63 9.16 3.91 -16.25
CA LYS A 63 8.90 4.88 -17.32
C LYS A 63 9.75 6.16 -17.22
N LYS A 64 10.33 6.46 -16.03
CA LYS A 64 11.18 7.62 -15.78
C LYS A 64 12.68 7.30 -15.82
N LEU A 65 13.04 6.04 -16.06
CA LEU A 65 14.44 5.65 -16.22
C LEU A 65 14.99 6.19 -17.54
N LYS A 66 16.32 6.41 -17.60
CA LYS A 66 17.04 6.70 -18.84
C LYS A 66 16.87 5.54 -19.83
N GLY A 67 16.88 5.80 -21.11
CA GLY A 67 16.61 4.80 -22.17
C GLY A 67 17.38 3.50 -21.98
N TYR A 68 18.71 3.57 -21.81
CA TYR A 68 19.55 2.38 -21.63
C TYR A 68 19.24 1.57 -20.36
N LEU A 69 18.77 2.24 -19.29
CA LEU A 69 18.34 1.56 -18.05
C LEU A 69 16.97 0.92 -18.25
N GLN A 70 16.10 1.57 -19.02
CA GLN A 70 14.78 1.03 -19.33
C GLN A 70 14.91 -0.22 -20.23
N GLU A 71 15.78 -0.17 -21.24
CA GLU A 71 16.09 -1.32 -22.10
C GLU A 71 16.65 -2.48 -21.26
N TRP A 72 17.65 -2.21 -20.42
CA TRP A 72 18.18 -3.22 -19.50
C TRP A 72 17.09 -3.76 -18.56
N ALA A 73 16.25 -2.91 -17.99
CA ALA A 73 15.21 -3.32 -17.05
C ALA A 73 14.17 -4.25 -17.70
N LEU A 74 13.84 -4.01 -18.96
CA LEU A 74 12.84 -4.77 -19.72
C LEU A 74 13.43 -5.96 -20.49
N ASP A 75 14.76 -6.11 -20.53
CA ASP A 75 15.39 -7.27 -21.16
C ASP A 75 14.97 -8.56 -20.46
N CYS A 76 14.62 -9.59 -21.23
CA CYS A 76 14.15 -10.87 -20.73
C CYS A 76 15.23 -11.74 -20.08
N LYS A 77 16.52 -11.40 -20.24
CA LYS A 77 17.67 -12.17 -19.77
C LYS A 77 18.25 -11.65 -18.46
N GLY A 78 19.05 -12.51 -17.80
CA GLY A 78 19.79 -12.16 -16.60
C GLY A 78 18.94 -12.06 -15.32
N TRP A 79 17.81 -12.75 -15.30
CA TRP A 79 16.93 -12.79 -14.13
C TRP A 79 17.36 -13.90 -13.17
N ARG A 80 17.24 -13.61 -11.85
CA ARG A 80 17.56 -14.53 -10.76
C ARG A 80 16.38 -14.68 -9.81
N THR A 81 16.41 -15.72 -9.00
CA THR A 81 15.46 -15.93 -7.91
C THR A 81 16.18 -15.92 -6.57
N ALA A 82 15.47 -15.64 -5.49
CA ALA A 82 16.06 -15.68 -4.15
C ALA A 82 16.61 -17.07 -3.84
N GLY A 83 17.84 -17.12 -3.31
CA GLY A 83 18.51 -18.38 -2.94
C GLY A 83 19.06 -19.21 -4.10
N SER A 84 19.13 -18.65 -5.32
CA SER A 84 19.70 -19.37 -6.47
C SER A 84 20.53 -18.41 -7.34
N ASP A 85 21.71 -18.87 -7.75
CA ASP A 85 22.58 -18.16 -8.71
C ASP A 85 22.23 -18.44 -10.16
N LYS A 86 21.21 -19.29 -10.40
CA LYS A 86 20.75 -19.62 -11.75
C LYS A 86 20.16 -18.37 -12.42
N GLU A 87 20.59 -18.12 -13.65
CA GLU A 87 20.01 -17.07 -14.48
C GLU A 87 18.90 -17.64 -15.36
N TYR A 88 17.86 -16.83 -15.50
CA TYR A 88 16.67 -17.17 -16.28
C TYR A 88 16.44 -16.16 -17.42
N ASP A 89 15.89 -16.67 -18.49
CA ASP A 89 15.26 -15.87 -19.54
C ASP A 89 13.73 -15.96 -19.35
N ILE A 90 13.11 -14.88 -18.86
CA ILE A 90 11.68 -14.88 -18.54
C ILE A 90 10.75 -15.01 -19.75
N SER A 91 11.27 -14.85 -20.98
CA SER A 91 10.51 -15.06 -22.21
C SER A 91 10.28 -16.53 -22.54
N THR A 92 11.13 -17.42 -22.01
CA THR A 92 11.08 -18.86 -22.27
C THR A 92 10.36 -19.66 -21.20
N LEU A 93 9.95 -19.01 -20.11
CA LEU A 93 9.35 -19.65 -18.95
C LEU A 93 7.83 -19.85 -19.10
N ASP A 94 7.32 -20.98 -18.63
CA ASP A 94 5.87 -21.18 -18.51
C ASP A 94 5.31 -20.32 -17.37
N SER A 95 4.34 -19.49 -17.72
CA SER A 95 3.70 -18.55 -16.80
C SER A 95 2.88 -19.23 -15.70
N LYS A 96 2.39 -20.46 -15.93
CA LYS A 96 1.61 -21.22 -14.93
C LYS A 96 2.53 -21.85 -13.92
N GLU A 97 3.63 -22.45 -14.39
CA GLU A 97 4.62 -23.10 -13.52
C GLU A 97 5.31 -22.08 -12.60
N HIS A 98 5.59 -20.89 -13.12
CA HIS A 98 6.30 -19.82 -12.41
C HIS A 98 5.39 -18.70 -11.90
N CYS A 99 4.09 -18.94 -11.75
CA CYS A 99 3.11 -17.92 -11.37
C CYS A 99 3.47 -17.21 -10.05
N GLU A 100 3.88 -17.95 -9.03
CA GLU A 100 4.23 -17.42 -7.70
C GLU A 100 5.72 -17.06 -7.57
N THR A 101 6.52 -17.28 -8.62
CA THR A 101 7.95 -16.99 -8.59
C THR A 101 8.20 -15.50 -8.78
N LEU A 102 9.02 -14.93 -7.89
CA LEU A 102 9.52 -13.56 -8.03
C LEU A 102 10.94 -13.59 -8.59
N PHE A 103 11.11 -13.05 -9.75
CA PHE A 103 12.41 -12.86 -10.38
C PHE A 103 12.94 -11.48 -10.10
N TYR A 104 14.25 -11.30 -10.02
CA TYR A 104 14.88 -10.00 -9.87
C TYR A 104 16.18 -9.92 -10.65
N LYS A 105 16.59 -8.70 -10.96
CA LYS A 105 17.94 -8.33 -11.40
C LYS A 105 18.31 -6.95 -10.86
N GLU A 106 19.59 -6.66 -10.77
CA GLU A 106 20.08 -5.45 -10.14
C GLU A 106 21.25 -4.83 -10.90
N ARG A 107 21.40 -3.53 -10.77
CA ARG A 107 22.48 -2.77 -11.37
C ARG A 107 22.75 -1.51 -10.60
N TRP A 108 24.04 -1.23 -10.33
CA TRP A 108 24.46 0.07 -9.83
C TRP A 108 24.42 1.12 -10.96
N ASP A 109 23.86 2.28 -10.67
CA ASP A 109 23.76 3.41 -11.58
C ASP A 109 24.03 4.71 -10.82
N PRO A 110 25.32 5.10 -10.67
CA PRO A 110 25.68 6.38 -10.07
C PRO A 110 25.08 7.52 -10.91
N THR A 111 24.33 8.39 -10.26
CA THR A 111 23.66 9.49 -10.93
C THR A 111 24.26 10.84 -10.52
N LYS A 112 24.79 11.58 -11.49
CA LYS A 112 25.25 12.96 -11.28
C LYS A 112 24.05 13.88 -11.08
N MET A 113 24.10 14.64 -10.00
CA MET A 113 23.09 15.65 -9.65
C MET A 113 23.41 16.98 -10.35
N SER A 114 22.43 17.87 -10.41
CA SER A 114 22.60 19.24 -10.91
C SER A 114 23.62 20.06 -10.13
N THR A 115 23.85 19.69 -8.86
CA THR A 115 24.87 20.28 -7.98
C THR A 115 26.30 19.82 -8.28
N GLY A 116 26.49 18.88 -9.24
CA GLY A 116 27.77 18.26 -9.55
C GLY A 116 28.14 17.07 -8.68
N GLU A 117 27.41 16.81 -7.61
CA GLU A 117 27.60 15.65 -6.73
C GLU A 117 27.08 14.37 -7.39
N THR A 118 27.65 13.22 -7.02
CA THR A 118 27.19 11.91 -7.48
C THR A 118 26.41 11.23 -6.36
N LEU A 119 25.22 10.76 -6.68
CA LEU A 119 24.43 9.88 -5.83
C LEU A 119 24.71 8.44 -6.24
N GLU A 120 25.40 7.69 -5.38
CA GLU A 120 25.60 6.25 -5.54
C GLU A 120 24.29 5.55 -5.25
N GLN A 121 23.74 4.86 -6.24
CA GLN A 121 22.49 4.15 -6.09
C GLN A 121 22.44 2.88 -6.94
N ARG A 122 21.66 1.91 -6.48
CA ARG A 122 21.40 0.63 -7.13
C ARG A 122 19.94 0.55 -7.53
N ILE A 123 19.69 0.11 -8.76
CA ILE A 123 18.35 -0.18 -9.25
C ILE A 123 18.15 -1.69 -9.16
N ILE A 124 17.09 -2.10 -8.47
CA ILE A 124 16.62 -3.48 -8.38
C ILE A 124 15.30 -3.55 -9.12
N VAL A 125 15.23 -4.40 -10.15
CA VAL A 125 14.00 -4.63 -10.91
C VAL A 125 13.49 -6.02 -10.58
N THR A 126 12.20 -6.13 -10.29
CA THR A 126 11.52 -7.41 -10.09
C THR A 126 10.56 -7.68 -11.23
N PHE A 127 10.33 -8.97 -11.51
CA PHE A 127 9.34 -9.46 -12.46
C PHE A 127 8.52 -10.60 -11.84
N SER A 128 7.21 -10.59 -12.09
CA SER A 128 6.31 -11.68 -11.66
C SER A 128 5.21 -11.88 -12.69
N PHE A 129 4.94 -13.12 -13.09
CA PHE A 129 3.84 -13.48 -13.98
C PHE A 129 2.47 -13.15 -13.36
N LYS A 130 2.32 -13.35 -12.05
CA LYS A 130 1.11 -12.98 -11.31
C LYS A 130 0.83 -11.47 -11.40
N TYR A 131 1.87 -10.65 -11.22
CA TYR A 131 1.74 -9.20 -11.32
C TYR A 131 1.50 -8.76 -12.77
N LYS A 132 2.12 -9.42 -13.76
CA LYS A 132 1.85 -9.21 -15.18
C LYS A 132 0.37 -9.45 -15.51
N ALA A 133 -0.17 -10.59 -15.10
CA ALA A 133 -1.58 -10.93 -15.31
C ALA A 133 -2.51 -9.91 -14.65
N TYR A 134 -2.20 -9.48 -13.42
CA TYR A 134 -2.97 -8.44 -12.71
C TYR A 134 -2.98 -7.11 -13.47
N LEU A 135 -1.83 -6.62 -13.93
CA LEU A 135 -1.74 -5.35 -14.65
C LEU A 135 -2.45 -5.42 -16.01
N SER A 136 -2.31 -6.55 -16.74
CA SER A 136 -3.05 -6.79 -17.98
C SER A 136 -4.56 -6.72 -17.74
N TYR A 137 -5.06 -7.41 -16.72
CA TYR A 137 -6.48 -7.38 -16.35
C TYR A 137 -6.97 -5.96 -16.03
N VAL A 138 -6.19 -5.19 -15.24
CA VAL A 138 -6.54 -3.80 -14.91
C VAL A 138 -6.60 -2.94 -16.17
N ARG A 139 -5.61 -3.08 -17.07
CA ARG A 139 -5.57 -2.36 -18.35
C ARG A 139 -6.74 -2.72 -19.24
N GLU A 140 -7.05 -4.00 -19.42
CA GLU A 140 -8.20 -4.46 -20.20
C GLU A 140 -9.52 -3.85 -19.74
N ARG A 141 -9.73 -3.76 -18.43
CA ARG A 141 -10.91 -3.07 -17.87
C ARG A 141 -10.92 -1.58 -18.17
N GLN A 142 -9.77 -0.93 -18.20
CA GLN A 142 -9.68 0.50 -18.55
C GLN A 142 -9.88 0.72 -20.05
N VAL A 143 -9.33 -0.15 -20.89
CA VAL A 143 -9.56 -0.15 -22.34
C VAL A 143 -11.05 -0.37 -22.65
N SER A 144 -11.71 -1.32 -22.00
CA SER A 144 -13.15 -1.55 -22.15
C SER A 144 -13.96 -0.29 -21.81
N ARG A 145 -13.56 0.46 -20.77
CA ARG A 145 -14.19 1.75 -20.46
C ARG A 145 -13.94 2.81 -21.53
N ALA A 146 -12.75 2.85 -22.12
CA ALA A 146 -12.43 3.76 -23.23
C ALA A 146 -13.28 3.44 -24.46
N VAL A 147 -13.42 2.16 -24.81
CA VAL A 147 -14.30 1.70 -25.91
C VAL A 147 -15.76 2.10 -25.67
N ALA A 148 -16.27 1.91 -24.45
CA ALA A 148 -17.63 2.30 -24.09
C ALA A 148 -17.85 3.82 -24.18
N LEU A 149 -16.84 4.64 -23.89
CA LEU A 149 -16.90 6.11 -24.08
C LEU A 149 -16.95 6.46 -25.57
N LEU A 150 -16.15 5.80 -26.40
CA LEU A 150 -16.16 5.99 -27.87
C LEU A 150 -17.52 5.65 -28.47
N GLN A 151 -18.11 4.51 -28.07
CA GLN A 151 -19.44 4.09 -28.55
C GLN A 151 -20.57 5.03 -28.17
N LYS A 152 -20.49 5.62 -26.98
CA LYS A 152 -21.50 6.59 -26.51
C LYS A 152 -21.36 7.98 -27.12
N GLY A 153 -20.21 8.31 -27.71
CA GLY A 153 -19.92 9.63 -28.25
C GLY A 153 -19.90 10.78 -27.24
N GLN A 154 -20.15 10.48 -25.95
CA GLN A 154 -20.27 11.47 -24.88
C GLN A 154 -19.03 11.45 -23.98
N GLY A 155 -18.56 12.64 -23.62
CA GLY A 155 -17.50 12.80 -22.64
C GLY A 155 -16.08 12.52 -23.14
N VAL A 156 -15.89 12.18 -24.42
CA VAL A 156 -14.58 11.96 -25.03
C VAL A 156 -13.73 13.24 -25.03
N THR A 157 -14.35 14.37 -25.33
CA THR A 157 -13.74 15.71 -25.38
C THR A 157 -13.40 16.30 -24.03
N SER A 158 -13.98 15.76 -22.94
CA SER A 158 -13.74 16.31 -21.61
C SER A 158 -12.32 15.99 -21.11
N ARG A 159 -11.72 16.95 -20.37
CA ARG A 159 -10.36 16.82 -19.82
C ARG A 159 -10.21 15.54 -18.98
N ARG A 160 -9.05 14.87 -19.07
CA ARG A 160 -8.69 13.73 -18.22
C ARG A 160 -8.73 14.15 -16.74
N LYS A 161 -9.35 13.32 -15.90
CA LYS A 161 -9.46 13.58 -14.45
C LYS A 161 -8.18 13.20 -13.69
N SER A 162 -7.43 12.26 -14.19
CA SER A 162 -6.19 11.77 -13.59
C SER A 162 -5.28 11.15 -14.64
N PRO A 163 -3.99 10.95 -14.34
CA PRO A 163 -3.08 10.22 -15.25
C PRO A 163 -3.56 8.80 -15.60
N ASN A 164 -4.33 8.16 -14.72
CA ASN A 164 -4.87 6.82 -14.91
C ASN A 164 -6.29 6.79 -15.52
N ASP A 165 -6.79 7.93 -16.01
CA ASP A 165 -8.09 8.01 -16.67
C ASP A 165 -8.09 7.14 -17.93
N ALA A 166 -9.17 6.36 -18.15
CA ALA A 166 -9.36 5.50 -19.32
C ALA A 166 -9.23 6.27 -20.65
N LYS A 167 -9.54 7.56 -20.65
CA LYS A 167 -9.39 8.45 -21.82
C LYS A 167 -7.96 8.58 -22.35
N ARG A 168 -6.93 8.12 -21.60
CA ARG A 168 -5.56 8.10 -22.12
C ARG A 168 -5.39 7.12 -23.27
N PHE A 169 -6.29 6.15 -23.38
CA PHE A 169 -6.36 5.19 -24.48
C PHE A 169 -7.21 5.66 -25.67
N ILE A 170 -7.63 6.92 -25.67
CA ILE A 170 -8.37 7.53 -26.78
C ILE A 170 -7.46 8.59 -27.38
N LYS A 171 -7.28 8.52 -28.70
CA LYS A 171 -6.62 9.56 -29.52
C LYS A 171 -7.65 10.31 -30.36
N ALA A 172 -7.45 11.62 -30.52
CA ALA A 172 -8.15 12.43 -31.47
C ALA A 172 -7.38 12.40 -32.80
N GLU A 173 -8.07 12.19 -33.90
CA GLU A 173 -7.52 12.27 -35.24
C GLU A 173 -8.19 13.45 -35.95
N HIS A 174 -7.37 14.36 -36.45
CA HIS A 174 -7.83 15.51 -37.23
C HIS A 174 -7.67 15.09 -38.70
N CYS A 175 -8.77 14.70 -39.37
CA CYS A 175 -8.77 14.35 -40.75
C CYS A 175 -9.40 15.43 -41.60
N THR A 176 -8.71 15.90 -42.64
CA THR A 176 -9.31 16.66 -43.74
C THR A 176 -9.41 15.76 -44.97
N ALA A 177 -10.47 15.91 -45.74
CA ALA A 177 -10.56 15.29 -47.06
C ALA A 177 -9.53 15.86 -48.03
N ASP A 178 -9.01 17.09 -47.80
CA ASP A 178 -8.17 17.83 -48.73
C ASP A 178 -6.86 18.39 -48.12
N GLY A 179 -6.41 17.87 -46.94
CA GLY A 179 -5.11 18.26 -46.36
C GLY A 179 -5.09 19.59 -45.64
N GLU A 180 -6.22 20.29 -45.44
CA GLU A 180 -6.34 21.48 -44.60
C GLU A 180 -6.77 21.12 -43.15
N LEU A 181 -6.46 21.97 -42.19
CA LEU A 181 -6.77 21.76 -40.77
C LEU A 181 -8.30 21.56 -40.55
N ALA A 182 -8.69 20.34 -40.18
CA ALA A 182 -10.06 19.90 -40.20
C ALA A 182 -10.90 20.38 -39.02
N GLN A 183 -12.17 20.62 -39.30
CA GLN A 183 -13.23 20.77 -38.30
C GLN A 183 -13.80 19.45 -37.80
N ILE A 184 -13.40 18.29 -38.35
CA ILE A 184 -13.91 16.97 -37.96
C ILE A 184 -12.87 16.27 -37.09
N GLU A 185 -13.10 16.22 -35.80
CA GLU A 185 -12.35 15.38 -34.89
C GLU A 185 -12.98 13.98 -34.87
N SER A 186 -12.26 12.99 -35.36
CA SER A 186 -12.60 11.59 -35.14
C SER A 186 -11.82 11.07 -33.93
N TYR A 187 -12.46 10.24 -33.12
CA TYR A 187 -11.87 9.65 -31.93
C TYR A 187 -11.70 8.14 -32.16
N SER A 188 -10.50 7.64 -31.96
CA SER A 188 -10.18 6.22 -32.10
C SER A 188 -9.43 5.68 -30.88
N LEU A 189 -9.35 4.35 -30.76
CA LEU A 189 -8.56 3.70 -29.73
C LEU A 189 -7.07 3.89 -30.02
N ASN A 190 -6.32 4.34 -29.03
CA ASN A 190 -4.87 4.51 -29.12
C ASN A 190 -4.15 3.18 -28.81
N GLN A 191 -4.03 2.31 -29.82
CA GLN A 191 -3.38 1.00 -29.69
C GLN A 191 -1.91 1.14 -29.30
N GLU A 192 -1.21 2.13 -29.83
CA GLU A 192 0.20 2.39 -29.50
C GLU A 192 0.39 2.65 -27.99
N MET A 193 -0.47 3.46 -27.37
CA MET A 193 -0.43 3.71 -25.92
C MET A 193 -0.71 2.45 -25.11
N ILE A 194 -1.64 1.60 -25.57
CA ILE A 194 -1.95 0.31 -24.93
C ILE A 194 -0.73 -0.59 -24.96
N ASP A 195 -0.09 -0.71 -26.11
CA ASP A 195 1.09 -1.56 -26.30
C ASP A 195 2.30 -1.03 -25.53
N GLN A 196 2.51 0.28 -25.52
CA GLN A 196 3.55 0.92 -24.73
C GLN A 196 3.38 0.66 -23.23
N GLU A 197 2.15 0.73 -22.70
CA GLU A 197 1.90 0.40 -21.29
C GLU A 197 2.08 -1.09 -21.01
N ALA A 198 1.68 -1.97 -21.93
CA ALA A 198 1.81 -3.42 -21.81
C ALA A 198 3.25 -3.89 -21.64
N ARG A 199 4.23 -3.18 -22.20
CA ARG A 199 5.67 -3.48 -22.07
C ARG A 199 6.15 -3.51 -20.62
N PHE A 200 5.49 -2.78 -19.72
CA PHE A 200 5.87 -2.68 -18.32
C PHE A 200 5.12 -3.66 -17.40
N ASP A 201 4.25 -4.50 -17.96
CA ASP A 201 3.48 -5.45 -17.16
C ASP A 201 4.34 -6.50 -16.49
N GLY A 202 4.13 -6.69 -15.21
CA GLY A 202 4.88 -7.63 -14.40
C GLY A 202 6.16 -7.07 -13.80
N PHE A 203 6.63 -5.91 -14.28
CA PHE A 203 7.85 -5.29 -13.81
C PHE A 203 7.58 -4.28 -12.71
N TYR A 204 8.47 -4.27 -11.71
CA TYR A 204 8.48 -3.30 -10.62
C TYR A 204 9.91 -2.95 -10.27
N ALA A 205 10.21 -1.70 -9.98
CA ALA A 205 11.56 -1.28 -9.70
C ALA A 205 11.70 -0.53 -8.37
N LEU A 206 12.81 -0.78 -7.72
CA LEU A 206 13.29 -0.13 -6.51
C LEU A 206 14.62 0.57 -6.80
N CYS A 207 14.89 1.59 -6.02
CA CYS A 207 16.17 2.27 -5.98
C CYS A 207 16.65 2.35 -4.54
N THR A 208 17.93 2.07 -4.29
CA THR A 208 18.53 2.04 -2.94
C THR A 208 20.03 2.35 -3.00
N ASP A 209 20.59 2.81 -1.90
CA ASP A 209 22.04 2.91 -1.65
C ASP A 209 22.58 1.75 -0.80
N LEU A 210 21.72 0.85 -0.34
CA LEU A 210 22.11 -0.31 0.48
C LEU A 210 22.87 -1.35 -0.34
N TRP A 211 23.84 -2.00 0.31
CA TRP A 211 24.65 -3.11 -0.25
C TRP A 211 24.09 -4.50 0.08
N ASP A 212 23.05 -4.54 0.91
CA ASP A 212 22.40 -5.80 1.30
C ASP A 212 21.91 -6.58 0.08
N PRO A 213 21.74 -7.92 0.17
CA PRO A 213 21.24 -8.73 -0.93
C PRO A 213 19.89 -8.21 -1.46
N ALA A 214 19.70 -8.20 -2.78
CA ALA A 214 18.48 -7.69 -3.41
C ALA A 214 17.20 -8.34 -2.87
N PRO A 215 17.13 -9.67 -2.56
CA PRO A 215 15.95 -10.27 -1.92
C PRO A 215 15.59 -9.64 -0.58
N ASP A 216 16.57 -9.24 0.23
CA ASP A 216 16.32 -8.60 1.53
C ASP A 216 15.76 -7.19 1.35
N ILE A 217 16.29 -6.43 0.40
CA ILE A 217 15.75 -5.10 0.03
C ILE A 217 14.31 -5.21 -0.49
N ILE A 218 14.02 -6.20 -1.34
CA ILE A 218 12.68 -6.47 -1.85
C ILE A 218 11.73 -6.78 -0.70
N ARG A 219 12.14 -7.63 0.25
CA ARG A 219 11.37 -7.97 1.45
C ARG A 219 11.11 -6.74 2.32
N LEU A 220 12.14 -5.91 2.54
CA LEU A 220 12.04 -4.66 3.30
C LEU A 220 10.99 -3.72 2.68
N ASN A 221 11.06 -3.51 1.36
CA ASN A 221 10.06 -2.70 0.65
C ASN A 221 8.66 -3.30 0.74
N GLY A 222 8.56 -4.63 0.73
CA GLY A 222 7.29 -5.35 0.92
C GLY A 222 6.60 -4.97 2.24
N GLY A 223 7.35 -4.66 3.31
CA GLY A 223 6.80 -4.19 4.58
C GLY A 223 5.99 -2.90 4.51
N ARG A 224 6.15 -2.10 3.49
CA ARG A 224 5.38 -0.85 3.27
C ARG A 224 3.86 -1.06 3.23
N TRP A 225 3.42 -2.22 2.74
CA TRP A 225 1.98 -2.53 2.69
C TRP A 225 1.28 -2.38 4.05
N ILE A 226 2.01 -2.56 5.15
CA ILE A 226 1.47 -2.40 6.52
C ILE A 226 0.98 -0.97 6.74
N ILE A 227 1.75 0.03 6.25
CA ILE A 227 1.39 1.45 6.35
C ILE A 227 0.21 1.76 5.42
N GLU A 228 0.28 1.28 4.17
CA GLU A 228 -0.80 1.46 3.19
C GLU A 228 -2.12 0.84 3.68
N ASN A 229 -2.05 -0.36 4.27
CA ASN A 229 -3.19 -1.02 4.89
C ASN A 229 -3.72 -0.22 6.09
N GLY A 230 -2.85 0.34 6.93
CA GLY A 230 -3.25 1.24 8.02
C GLY A 230 -4.04 2.44 7.53
N PHE A 231 -3.57 3.12 6.47
CA PHE A 231 -4.29 4.22 5.85
C PHE A 231 -5.63 3.78 5.23
N ARG A 232 -5.68 2.59 4.62
CA ARG A 232 -6.92 2.02 4.09
C ARG A 232 -7.94 1.81 5.22
N ILE A 233 -7.55 1.17 6.31
CA ILE A 233 -8.41 0.94 7.47
C ILE A 233 -8.96 2.26 8.02
N MET A 234 -8.10 3.26 8.20
CA MET A 234 -8.57 4.58 8.66
C MET A 234 -9.58 5.21 7.71
N LYS A 235 -9.38 5.09 6.39
CA LYS A 235 -10.25 5.71 5.39
C LYS A 235 -11.58 5.00 5.21
N THR A 236 -11.59 3.66 5.23
CA THR A 236 -12.74 2.83 4.88
C THR A 236 -13.47 2.27 6.09
N ASP A 237 -12.73 1.70 7.05
CA ASP A 237 -13.33 1.00 8.19
C ASP A 237 -13.66 1.95 9.35
N PHE A 238 -12.88 3.03 9.49
CA PHE A 238 -13.09 4.04 10.54
C PHE A 238 -13.78 5.31 10.03
N ASP A 239 -14.07 5.39 8.73
CA ASP A 239 -14.70 6.57 8.11
C ASP A 239 -13.99 7.89 8.47
N ALA A 240 -12.64 7.87 8.55
CA ALA A 240 -11.87 9.07 8.87
C ALA A 240 -12.02 10.20 7.83
N ARG A 241 -12.67 9.92 6.71
CA ARG A 241 -13.04 10.87 5.65
C ARG A 241 -14.49 10.63 5.22
N PRO A 242 -15.24 11.69 4.88
CA PRO A 242 -14.87 13.13 4.88
C PRO A 242 -14.73 13.71 6.28
N VAL A 243 -13.87 14.76 6.41
CA VAL A 243 -13.67 15.47 7.68
C VAL A 243 -14.68 16.60 7.78
N TYR A 244 -15.55 16.55 8.78
CA TYR A 244 -16.63 17.55 8.98
C TYR A 244 -16.24 18.73 9.89
N VAL A 245 -15.02 18.71 10.44
CA VAL A 245 -14.48 19.79 11.27
C VAL A 245 -13.60 20.72 10.44
N ARG A 246 -13.58 22.03 10.78
CA ARG A 246 -12.91 23.06 9.98
C ARG A 246 -11.70 23.69 10.65
N ARG A 247 -11.63 23.67 11.98
CA ARG A 247 -10.51 24.26 12.73
C ARG A 247 -9.33 23.29 12.75
N ASP A 248 -8.12 23.79 12.59
CA ASP A 248 -6.89 23.00 12.52
C ASP A 248 -6.65 22.11 13.76
N ASP A 249 -6.92 22.66 14.97
CA ASP A 249 -6.82 21.93 16.20
C ASP A 249 -7.79 20.73 16.25
N ARG A 250 -9.03 20.93 15.78
CA ARG A 250 -10.05 19.86 15.70
C ARG A 250 -9.73 18.84 14.60
N ILE A 251 -9.19 19.27 13.46
CA ILE A 251 -8.72 18.37 12.39
C ILE A 251 -7.59 17.48 12.93
N LYS A 252 -6.62 18.09 13.63
CA LYS A 252 -5.53 17.34 14.27
C LYS A 252 -6.03 16.36 15.32
N ALA A 253 -6.97 16.78 16.17
CA ALA A 253 -7.57 15.92 17.17
C ALA A 253 -8.35 14.75 16.54
N HIS A 254 -9.11 15.00 15.46
CA HIS A 254 -9.82 13.95 14.73
C HIS A 254 -8.87 12.88 14.18
N PHE A 255 -7.81 13.27 13.46
CA PHE A 255 -6.85 12.30 12.92
C PHE A 255 -6.03 11.61 14.01
N LEU A 256 -5.71 12.30 15.11
CA LEU A 256 -5.06 11.68 16.27
C LEU A 256 -5.95 10.60 16.88
N THR A 257 -7.25 10.86 17.02
CA THR A 257 -8.22 9.86 17.50
C THR A 257 -8.28 8.65 16.57
N CYS A 258 -8.34 8.87 15.25
CA CYS A 258 -8.31 7.78 14.27
C CYS A 258 -7.01 6.97 14.33
N PHE A 259 -5.88 7.64 14.55
CA PHE A 259 -4.58 6.97 14.68
C PHE A 259 -4.50 6.12 15.96
N LEU A 260 -4.97 6.63 17.10
CA LEU A 260 -5.05 5.86 18.35
C LEU A 260 -5.99 4.66 18.20
N ALA A 261 -7.12 4.83 17.53
CA ALA A 261 -8.03 3.73 17.22
C ALA A 261 -7.35 2.67 16.35
N LEU A 262 -6.55 3.09 15.34
CA LEU A 262 -5.77 2.18 14.52
C LEU A 262 -4.74 1.38 15.33
N LEU A 263 -4.06 2.01 16.29
CA LEU A 263 -3.09 1.32 17.15
C LEU A 263 -3.78 0.24 18.01
N ILE A 264 -4.91 0.59 18.65
CA ILE A 264 -5.71 -0.34 19.44
C ILE A 264 -6.21 -1.49 18.54
N TYR A 265 -6.72 -1.16 17.35
CA TYR A 265 -7.19 -2.16 16.40
C TYR A 265 -6.07 -3.11 15.95
N LYS A 266 -4.89 -2.60 15.61
CA LYS A 266 -3.74 -3.42 15.19
C LYS A 266 -3.25 -4.34 16.30
N TYR A 267 -3.33 -3.90 17.55
CA TYR A 267 -3.05 -4.74 18.70
C TYR A 267 -4.08 -5.88 18.83
N LEU A 268 -5.37 -5.57 18.71
CA LEU A 268 -6.46 -6.56 18.71
C LEU A 268 -6.30 -7.55 17.54
N GLU A 269 -6.08 -7.07 16.32
CA GLU A 269 -5.85 -7.91 15.12
C GLU A 269 -4.71 -8.91 15.36
N LYS A 270 -3.59 -8.44 15.93
CA LYS A 270 -2.46 -9.30 16.29
C LYS A 270 -2.83 -10.36 17.34
N LYS A 271 -3.62 -9.99 18.36
CA LYS A 271 -4.09 -10.94 19.39
C LYS A 271 -5.04 -11.99 18.81
N VAL A 272 -6.00 -11.58 17.99
CA VAL A 272 -7.03 -12.46 17.40
C VAL A 272 -6.41 -13.43 16.39
N ASN A 273 -5.42 -13.00 15.63
CA ASN A 273 -4.74 -13.80 14.61
C ASN A 273 -3.60 -14.69 15.16
N ARG A 274 -3.41 -14.77 16.47
CA ARG A 274 -2.49 -15.75 17.08
C ARG A 274 -3.03 -17.17 16.89
N GLY A 275 -2.19 -18.09 16.42
CA GLY A 275 -2.58 -19.50 16.29
C GLY A 275 -2.82 -19.98 14.85
N GLY A 276 -2.41 -19.20 13.84
CA GLY A 276 -2.30 -19.70 12.45
C GLY A 276 -3.50 -19.43 11.56
N ARG A 277 -4.68 -19.07 12.07
CA ARG A 277 -5.81 -18.60 11.26
C ARG A 277 -5.77 -17.07 11.14
N HIS A 278 -5.94 -16.57 9.93
CA HIS A 278 -5.92 -15.14 9.64
C HIS A 278 -7.33 -14.64 9.32
N PHE A 279 -7.85 -13.74 10.15
CA PHE A 279 -9.10 -13.00 9.92
C PHE A 279 -8.78 -11.63 9.34
N THR A 280 -9.55 -11.21 8.37
CA THR A 280 -9.42 -9.91 7.72
C THR A 280 -9.94 -8.77 8.62
N THR A 281 -9.54 -7.53 8.31
CA THR A 281 -10.07 -6.35 9.01
C THR A 281 -11.58 -6.25 8.91
N GLU A 282 -12.14 -6.50 7.73
CA GLU A 282 -13.59 -6.44 7.47
C GLU A 282 -14.35 -7.46 8.33
N GLU A 283 -13.84 -8.70 8.42
CA GLU A 283 -14.44 -9.74 9.27
C GLU A 283 -14.39 -9.34 10.75
N ILE A 284 -13.25 -8.87 11.27
CA ILE A 284 -13.09 -8.48 12.67
C ILE A 284 -14.01 -7.31 13.02
N VAL A 285 -13.97 -6.23 12.25
CA VAL A 285 -14.78 -5.03 12.50
C VAL A 285 -16.27 -5.31 12.32
N GLY A 286 -16.64 -6.06 11.26
CA GLY A 286 -18.02 -6.45 11.01
C GLY A 286 -18.58 -7.31 12.13
N THR A 287 -17.83 -8.30 12.62
CA THR A 287 -18.21 -9.15 13.75
C THR A 287 -18.38 -8.33 15.04
N LEU A 288 -17.42 -7.48 15.38
CA LEU A 288 -17.51 -6.62 16.57
C LEU A 288 -18.75 -5.70 16.53
N ARG A 289 -19.08 -5.15 15.36
CA ARG A 289 -20.28 -4.32 15.18
C ARG A 289 -21.58 -5.11 15.30
N SER A 290 -21.57 -6.41 15.03
CA SER A 290 -22.76 -7.29 15.12
C SER A 290 -22.90 -7.97 16.49
N MET A 291 -21.93 -7.84 17.40
CA MET A 291 -21.97 -8.45 18.73
C MET A 291 -22.85 -7.66 19.71
N ASP A 292 -24.12 -7.53 19.37
CA ASP A 292 -25.14 -6.85 20.17
C ASP A 292 -25.75 -7.73 21.25
N PHE A 293 -26.41 -7.09 22.22
CA PHE A 293 -27.14 -7.73 23.31
C PHE A 293 -28.53 -7.19 23.44
N LEU A 294 -29.49 -8.09 23.66
CA LEU A 294 -30.85 -7.75 24.04
C LEU A 294 -30.99 -7.82 25.56
N GLY A 295 -31.44 -6.73 26.17
CA GLY A 295 -31.73 -6.68 27.60
C GLY A 295 -33.09 -7.34 27.93
N ILE A 296 -33.12 -8.31 28.84
CA ILE A 296 -34.33 -8.91 29.35
C ILE A 296 -34.56 -8.37 30.77
N ALA A 297 -35.74 -7.79 30.99
CA ALA A 297 -36.08 -7.20 32.32
C ALA A 297 -36.07 -8.27 33.41
N GLY A 298 -35.31 -8.02 34.49
CA GLY A 298 -35.16 -8.96 35.60
C GLY A 298 -34.06 -10.01 35.43
N GLU A 299 -33.79 -10.48 34.21
CA GLU A 299 -32.93 -11.62 33.96
C GLU A 299 -31.46 -11.23 33.58
N GLY A 300 -31.27 -10.30 32.65
CA GLY A 300 -29.96 -9.90 32.20
C GLY A 300 -29.89 -9.58 30.71
N TYR A 301 -28.93 -10.16 30.01
CA TYR A 301 -28.63 -9.87 28.59
C TYR A 301 -28.54 -11.17 27.80
N VAL A 302 -29.16 -11.20 26.63
CA VAL A 302 -29.06 -12.30 25.66
C VAL A 302 -28.24 -11.82 24.47
N PRO A 303 -27.20 -12.56 24.05
CA PRO A 303 -26.45 -12.21 22.85
C PRO A 303 -27.35 -12.30 21.63
N ALA A 304 -27.36 -11.24 20.82
CA ALA A 304 -28.10 -11.16 19.55
C ALA A 304 -27.25 -11.54 18.34
N TYR A 305 -26.10 -12.16 18.56
CA TYR A 305 -25.16 -12.58 17.51
C TYR A 305 -24.97 -14.10 17.50
N THR A 306 -24.56 -14.62 16.34
CA THR A 306 -24.30 -16.05 16.13
C THR A 306 -22.84 -16.37 16.51
N ARG A 307 -22.65 -17.53 17.13
CA ARG A 307 -21.31 -18.07 17.42
C ARG A 307 -20.59 -18.46 16.12
N THR A 308 -19.38 -17.96 15.94
CA THR A 308 -18.49 -18.28 14.81
C THR A 308 -17.09 -18.57 15.33
N ASP A 309 -16.18 -19.04 14.45
CA ASP A 309 -14.77 -19.19 14.82
C ASP A 309 -14.15 -17.86 15.27
N LEU A 310 -14.50 -16.77 14.58
CA LEU A 310 -13.99 -15.42 14.93
C LEU A 310 -14.49 -14.99 16.31
N THR A 311 -15.79 -15.20 16.64
CA THR A 311 -16.29 -14.88 17.99
C THR A 311 -15.61 -15.74 19.07
N ASN A 312 -15.26 -17.00 18.75
CA ASN A 312 -14.47 -17.85 19.65
C ASN A 312 -13.08 -17.29 19.89
N HIS A 313 -12.38 -16.84 18.83
CA HIS A 313 -11.08 -16.20 18.94
C HIS A 313 -11.12 -14.87 19.72
N LEU A 314 -12.15 -14.06 19.48
CA LEU A 314 -12.38 -12.81 20.24
C LEU A 314 -12.56 -13.09 21.73
N HIS A 315 -13.43 -14.06 22.08
CA HIS A 315 -13.64 -14.45 23.49
C HIS A 315 -12.38 -15.01 24.12
N GLY A 316 -11.62 -15.85 23.40
CA GLY A 316 -10.33 -16.36 23.87
C GLY A 316 -9.33 -15.25 24.14
N SER A 317 -9.23 -14.28 23.22
CA SER A 317 -8.33 -13.13 23.36
C SER A 317 -8.74 -12.18 24.50
N ALA A 318 -10.04 -12.09 24.80
CA ALA A 318 -10.57 -11.23 25.86
C ALA A 318 -10.55 -11.88 27.25
N GLY A 319 -10.37 -13.22 27.33
CA GLY A 319 -10.37 -13.96 28.57
C GLY A 319 -11.76 -14.09 29.24
N PHE A 320 -12.84 -13.80 28.51
CA PHE A 320 -14.22 -14.00 28.96
C PHE A 320 -15.14 -14.35 27.80
N ARG A 321 -16.31 -14.96 28.14
CA ARG A 321 -17.31 -15.32 27.14
C ARG A 321 -18.66 -14.66 27.44
N THR A 322 -19.32 -14.19 26.36
CA THR A 322 -20.63 -13.55 26.40
C THR A 322 -21.64 -14.22 25.49
N ASP A 323 -21.29 -15.34 24.86
CA ASP A 323 -22.11 -16.12 23.94
C ASP A 323 -22.94 -17.22 24.62
N THR A 324 -23.14 -17.11 25.94
CA THR A 324 -24.11 -17.91 26.70
C THR A 324 -25.52 -17.39 26.45
N GLN A 325 -26.53 -18.25 26.57
CA GLN A 325 -27.91 -17.85 26.31
C GLN A 325 -28.38 -16.65 27.14
N ILE A 326 -28.01 -16.60 28.42
CA ILE A 326 -28.28 -15.47 29.29
C ILE A 326 -26.99 -15.07 30.03
N VAL A 327 -26.63 -13.81 29.92
CA VAL A 327 -25.54 -13.20 30.72
C VAL A 327 -26.19 -12.39 31.82
N THR A 328 -26.17 -12.91 33.06
CA THR A 328 -26.78 -12.22 34.18
C THR A 328 -26.17 -10.82 34.40
N ARG A 329 -26.92 -9.90 34.98
CA ARG A 329 -26.43 -8.55 35.30
C ARG A 329 -25.16 -8.57 36.16
N GLN A 330 -25.06 -9.52 37.11
CA GLN A 330 -23.87 -9.68 37.94
C GLN A 330 -22.66 -10.11 37.13
N LYS A 331 -22.83 -11.11 36.21
CA LYS A 331 -21.75 -11.56 35.30
C LYS A 331 -21.29 -10.44 34.38
N MET A 332 -22.23 -9.67 33.81
CA MET A 332 -21.89 -8.53 32.95
C MET A 332 -21.11 -7.45 33.69
N ARG A 333 -21.50 -7.12 34.92
CA ARG A 333 -20.75 -6.20 35.78
C ARG A 333 -19.33 -6.72 36.09
N GLY A 334 -19.18 -8.03 36.32
CA GLY A 334 -17.89 -8.68 36.51
C GLY A 334 -17.00 -8.56 35.26
N ILE A 335 -17.53 -8.81 34.07
CA ILE A 335 -16.84 -8.65 32.76
C ILE A 335 -16.38 -7.20 32.61
N ILE A 336 -17.27 -6.22 32.81
CA ILE A 336 -16.91 -4.79 32.71
C ILE A 336 -15.84 -4.40 33.75
N ALA A 337 -15.90 -4.93 34.94
CA ALA A 337 -14.89 -4.70 35.96
C ALA A 337 -13.53 -5.33 35.58
N GLN A 338 -13.53 -6.51 34.97
CA GLN A 338 -12.33 -7.20 34.50
C GLN A 338 -11.65 -6.41 33.36
N THR A 339 -12.42 -5.88 32.41
CA THR A 339 -11.88 -5.10 31.28
C THR A 339 -11.27 -3.76 31.73
N LYS A 340 -11.61 -3.27 32.92
CA LYS A 340 -11.05 -2.04 33.52
C LYS A 340 -9.77 -2.28 34.34
N LYS A 341 -9.48 -3.52 34.71
CA LYS A 341 -8.23 -3.85 35.37
C LYS A 341 -7.09 -3.78 34.37
N ARG A 342 -6.01 -3.05 34.69
CA ARG A 342 -4.75 -3.13 33.92
C ARG A 342 -4.27 -4.59 33.96
N GLU A 343 -4.01 -5.21 32.82
CA GLU A 343 -3.15 -6.40 32.77
C GLU A 343 -1.85 -5.99 33.49
N LYS A 344 -1.48 -6.69 34.55
CA LYS A 344 -0.10 -6.64 35.05
C LYS A 344 0.72 -7.21 33.89
N ASP A 345 1.71 -6.44 33.45
CA ASP A 345 2.64 -6.86 32.41
C ASP A 345 3.09 -8.27 32.73
N ASP A 346 2.69 -9.22 31.91
CA ASP A 346 3.26 -10.54 31.87
C ASP A 346 4.62 -10.34 31.18
N ASP A 347 5.60 -9.90 32.00
CA ASP A 347 7.01 -9.75 31.65
C ASP A 347 7.61 -11.17 31.54
N GLY A 348 7.01 -11.96 30.64
CA GLY A 348 7.43 -13.26 30.20
C GLY A 348 8.48 -13.13 29.13
N SER A 349 9.72 -12.92 29.55
CA SER A 349 10.95 -13.38 28.91
C SER A 349 10.75 -14.21 27.63
N ASP A 350 10.74 -13.58 26.46
CA ASP A 350 11.22 -14.18 25.22
C ASP A 350 12.70 -13.81 25.05
N LYS A 351 13.56 -14.54 25.78
CA LYS A 351 14.93 -14.77 25.40
C LYS A 351 14.90 -15.87 24.33
N HIS A 352 15.04 -15.47 23.07
CA HIS A 352 15.87 -16.15 22.05
C HIS A 352 15.84 -15.36 20.75
#